data_54e16a2608fcd60961936c48215a3ab0
#
_entry.id   54e16a2608fcd60961936c48215a3ab0
#
_cell.length_a   1.000
_cell.length_b   1.000
_cell.length_c   1.000
_cell.angle_alpha   90.00
_cell.angle_beta   90.00
_cell.angle_gamma   90.00
#
_symmetry.space_group_name_H-M   'P 1'
#
loop_
_entity.id
_entity.type
_entity.pdbx_description
1 polymer ?
#
loop_
_entity_poly.entity_id
_entity_poly.type
_entity_poly.pdbx_seq_one_letter_code
_entity_poly.pdbx_strand_id
1 'polypeptide(L)'
;MKFFSLIPIILLSACATSYQSNGLTGGFEDTELSPGYFRISFRGNGVTSSERVNEFALLRASDLMLSNGCKSFQVLNGKDSINTSYVELPRTTTTNANIYGYGNYASANATTMTYGGGLKSVHRAKTTIDVRCINAEADPSQNIFDTNFINNKLKQKYRIN
;
A
#
# COMPACT_ATOMS: atom_id res chain seq x y z
N MET A 1 -13.83 -46.85 4.20
CA MET A 1 -13.27 -45.66 4.88
C MET A 1 -12.93 -44.65 3.83
N LYS A 2 -13.72 -43.53 3.77
CA LYS A 2 -13.52 -42.43 2.78
C LYS A 2 -12.63 -41.37 3.46
N PHE A 3 -11.39 -41.23 3.01
CA PHE A 3 -10.53 -40.11 3.44
C PHE A 3 -11.01 -38.82 2.80
N PHE A 4 -11.62 -37.95 3.60
CA PHE A 4 -11.94 -36.57 3.21
C PHE A 4 -10.62 -35.80 3.28
N SER A 5 -10.03 -35.54 2.10
CA SER A 5 -8.85 -34.67 1.97
C SER A 5 -9.27 -33.23 2.21
N LEU A 6 -9.01 -32.69 3.40
CA LEU A 6 -9.13 -31.27 3.71
C LEU A 6 -8.02 -30.52 2.96
N ILE A 7 -8.37 -29.92 1.84
CA ILE A 7 -7.49 -28.95 1.14
C ILE A 7 -7.52 -27.65 1.97
N PRO A 8 -6.41 -27.18 2.53
CA PRO A 8 -6.37 -25.87 3.18
C PRO A 8 -6.56 -24.80 2.11
N ILE A 9 -7.68 -24.10 2.16
CA ILE A 9 -7.90 -22.88 1.39
C ILE A 9 -6.98 -21.82 1.99
N ILE A 10 -5.80 -21.65 1.40
CA ILE A 10 -4.90 -20.54 1.70
C ILE A 10 -5.59 -19.28 1.14
N LEU A 11 -6.18 -18.50 2.05
CA LEU A 11 -6.75 -17.18 1.74
C LEU A 11 -5.61 -16.27 1.28
N LEU A 12 -5.52 -16.04 -0.01
CA LEU A 12 -4.69 -15.00 -0.64
C LEU A 12 -5.24 -13.61 -0.28
N SER A 13 -5.14 -13.23 0.98
CA SER A 13 -5.53 -11.91 1.47
C SER A 13 -4.30 -11.04 1.67
N ALA A 14 -3.60 -10.65 0.59
CA ALA A 14 -2.45 -9.79 0.86
C ALA A 14 -1.89 -9.00 -0.34
N CYS A 15 -2.71 -8.32 -1.10
CA CYS A 15 -2.13 -7.38 -2.07
C CYS A 15 -2.00 -5.95 -1.52
N ALA A 16 -2.81 -5.54 -0.54
CA ALA A 16 -2.73 -4.19 0.05
C ALA A 16 -1.62 -4.10 1.10
N THR A 17 -0.99 -2.93 1.23
CA THR A 17 0.04 -2.68 2.25
C THR A 17 -0.49 -3.00 3.65
N SER A 18 0.27 -3.77 4.40
CA SER A 18 0.00 -4.06 5.80
C SER A 18 0.40 -2.88 6.70
N TYR A 19 -0.10 -2.86 7.95
CA TYR A 19 0.35 -1.92 8.96
C TYR A 19 1.74 -2.34 9.46
N GLN A 20 2.75 -1.70 8.93
CA GLN A 20 4.17 -2.03 9.17
C GLN A 20 5.06 -0.81 8.94
N SER A 21 6.29 -0.85 9.42
CA SER A 21 7.30 0.15 9.09
C SER A 21 7.55 0.23 7.58
N ASN A 22 7.89 1.41 7.08
CA ASN A 22 8.07 1.66 5.65
C ASN A 22 9.14 0.74 5.04
N GLY A 23 8.77 0.06 3.96
CA GLY A 23 9.61 -0.87 3.22
C GLY A 23 9.25 -0.91 1.74
N LEU A 24 9.60 -2.01 1.06
CA LEU A 24 9.37 -2.18 -0.38
C LEU A 24 7.88 -2.10 -0.76
N THR A 25 7.00 -2.63 0.08
CA THR A 25 5.54 -2.66 -0.15
C THR A 25 4.82 -1.44 0.43
N GLY A 26 5.53 -0.47 1.00
CA GLY A 26 5.00 0.68 1.71
C GLY A 26 5.02 0.49 3.22
N GLY A 27 4.27 1.32 3.96
CA GLY A 27 4.22 1.32 5.41
C GLY A 27 4.34 2.72 6.01
N PHE A 28 4.45 2.79 7.35
CA PHE A 28 4.56 4.04 8.08
C PHE A 28 6.02 4.47 8.31
N GLU A 29 6.20 5.77 8.39
CA GLU A 29 7.42 6.44 8.82
C GLU A 29 7.02 7.61 9.71
N ASP A 30 7.69 7.78 10.84
CA ASP A 30 7.40 8.84 11.78
C ASP A 30 8.68 9.53 12.25
N THR A 31 8.53 10.80 12.56
CA THR A 31 9.60 11.65 13.08
C THR A 31 9.04 12.52 14.20
N GLU A 32 9.65 12.48 15.37
CA GLU A 32 9.35 13.42 16.44
C GLU A 32 9.99 14.78 16.12
N LEU A 33 9.18 15.82 16.02
CA LEU A 33 9.61 17.18 15.69
C LEU A 33 9.90 17.99 16.95
N SER A 34 9.19 17.69 18.03
CA SER A 34 9.41 18.19 19.40
C SER A 34 8.65 17.28 20.36
N PRO A 35 8.92 17.33 21.70
CA PRO A 35 8.24 16.46 22.65
C PRO A 35 6.72 16.42 22.46
N GLY A 36 6.17 15.24 22.16
CA GLY A 36 4.76 15.03 21.91
C GLY A 36 4.22 15.60 20.58
N TYR A 37 5.10 16.00 19.67
CA TYR A 37 4.74 16.50 18.33
C TYR A 37 5.42 15.66 17.26
N PHE A 38 4.64 14.96 16.45
CA PHE A 38 5.12 14.01 15.46
C PHE A 38 4.63 14.35 14.06
N ARG A 39 5.50 14.10 13.09
CA ARG A 39 5.13 13.97 11.69
C ARG A 39 5.09 12.50 11.34
N ILE A 40 3.97 12.07 10.78
CA ILE A 40 3.72 10.68 10.43
C ILE A 40 3.37 10.63 8.96
N SER A 41 3.99 9.72 8.23
CA SER A 41 3.58 9.41 6.87
C SER A 41 3.27 7.92 6.73
N PHE A 42 2.29 7.61 5.90
CA PHE A 42 1.99 6.24 5.46
C PHE A 42 1.95 6.19 3.94
N ARG A 43 2.65 5.23 3.37
CA ARG A 43 2.70 4.99 1.94
C ARG A 43 2.06 3.64 1.61
N GLY A 44 1.05 3.66 0.73
CA GLY A 44 0.46 2.45 0.17
C GLY A 44 1.21 1.94 -1.05
N ASN A 45 0.92 0.70 -1.43
CA ASN A 45 1.29 0.14 -2.73
C ASN A 45 0.18 0.42 -3.77
N GLY A 46 0.32 -0.12 -4.98
CA GLY A 46 -0.60 0.14 -6.11
C GLY A 46 -2.03 -0.39 -5.95
N VAL A 47 -2.32 -1.13 -4.88
CA VAL A 47 -3.65 -1.70 -4.57
C VAL A 47 -4.19 -1.26 -3.21
N THR A 48 -3.47 -0.38 -2.51
CA THR A 48 -3.90 0.18 -1.22
C THR A 48 -4.71 1.45 -1.46
N SER A 49 -5.94 1.49 -0.95
CA SER A 49 -6.81 2.67 -1.08
C SER A 49 -6.29 3.86 -0.27
N SER A 50 -6.63 5.07 -0.69
CA SER A 50 -6.29 6.31 0.03
C SER A 50 -6.92 6.32 1.43
N GLU A 51 -8.15 5.80 1.60
CA GLU A 51 -8.80 5.66 2.89
C GLU A 51 -7.94 4.83 3.86
N ARG A 52 -7.49 3.64 3.42
CA ARG A 52 -6.65 2.77 4.24
C ARG A 52 -5.31 3.43 4.60
N VAL A 53 -4.72 4.19 3.69
CA VAL A 53 -3.49 4.94 3.92
C VAL A 53 -3.70 5.99 5.01
N ASN A 54 -4.80 6.74 4.96
CA ASN A 54 -5.16 7.75 5.95
C ASN A 54 -5.44 7.13 7.32
N GLU A 55 -6.21 6.06 7.36
CA GLU A 55 -6.52 5.36 8.60
C GLU A 55 -5.27 4.74 9.25
N PHE A 56 -4.33 4.22 8.45
CA PHE A 56 -3.07 3.70 8.99
C PHE A 56 -2.13 4.79 9.49
N ALA A 57 -2.17 5.99 8.90
CA ALA A 57 -1.48 7.14 9.47
C ALA A 57 -2.08 7.56 10.83
N LEU A 58 -3.41 7.57 10.97
CA LEU A 58 -4.10 7.83 12.24
C LEU A 58 -3.85 6.72 13.27
N LEU A 59 -3.80 5.46 12.85
CA LEU A 59 -3.46 4.35 13.73
C LEU A 59 -2.04 4.52 14.28
N ARG A 60 -1.08 4.87 13.42
CA ARG A 60 0.30 5.14 13.87
C ARG A 60 0.37 6.31 14.82
N ALA A 61 -0.40 7.38 14.56
CA ALA A 61 -0.53 8.50 15.50
C ALA A 61 -1.01 8.02 16.87
N SER A 62 -2.07 7.22 16.91
CA SER A 62 -2.61 6.72 18.19
C SER A 62 -1.62 5.80 18.92
N ASP A 63 -0.86 4.94 18.22
CA ASP A 63 0.18 4.11 18.86
C ASP A 63 1.26 4.97 19.50
N LEU A 64 1.76 6.01 18.80
CA LEU A 64 2.75 6.93 19.32
C LEU A 64 2.21 7.74 20.51
N MET A 65 0.97 8.19 20.43
CA MET A 65 0.34 8.95 21.50
C MET A 65 0.11 8.08 22.75
N LEU A 66 -0.26 6.82 22.59
CA LEU A 66 -0.38 5.88 23.70
C LEU A 66 0.98 5.65 24.38
N SER A 67 2.04 5.45 23.59
CA SER A 67 3.39 5.26 24.15
C SER A 67 3.92 6.49 24.87
N ASN A 68 3.41 7.67 24.55
CA ASN A 68 3.73 8.94 25.22
C ASN A 68 2.74 9.31 26.35
N GLY A 69 1.80 8.42 26.68
CA GLY A 69 0.82 8.66 27.74
C GLY A 69 -0.24 9.73 27.43
N CYS A 70 -0.46 10.04 26.15
CA CYS A 70 -1.39 11.06 25.70
C CYS A 70 -2.81 10.51 25.62
N LYS A 71 -3.76 11.15 26.30
CA LYS A 71 -5.17 10.79 26.25
C LYS A 71 -5.85 11.19 24.94
N SER A 72 -5.44 12.33 24.40
CA SER A 72 -5.98 12.88 23.16
C SER A 72 -4.87 13.44 22.30
N PHE A 73 -5.07 13.50 21.01
CA PHE A 73 -4.18 14.16 20.07
C PHE A 73 -4.94 15.00 19.05
N GLN A 74 -4.29 16.03 18.57
CA GLN A 74 -4.81 16.88 17.52
C GLN A 74 -4.03 16.67 16.23
N VAL A 75 -4.76 16.53 15.12
CA VAL A 75 -4.18 16.57 13.77
C VAL A 75 -4.14 18.03 13.32
N LEU A 76 -2.94 18.57 13.17
CA LEU A 76 -2.71 19.97 12.84
C LEU A 76 -2.71 20.20 11.34
N ASN A 77 -2.04 19.34 10.59
CA ASN A 77 -1.91 19.39 9.15
C ASN A 77 -2.07 18.00 8.57
N GLY A 78 -2.68 17.92 7.40
CA GLY A 78 -2.78 16.69 6.62
C GLY A 78 -2.51 16.98 5.14
N LYS A 79 -1.72 16.15 4.50
CA LYS A 79 -1.43 16.23 3.07
C LYS A 79 -1.52 14.85 2.45
N ASP A 80 -2.47 14.69 1.56
CA ASP A 80 -2.60 13.51 0.73
C ASP A 80 -1.93 13.73 -0.64
N SER A 81 -1.31 12.69 -1.14
CA SER A 81 -0.71 12.69 -2.47
C SER A 81 -0.88 11.33 -3.13
N ILE A 82 -0.98 11.33 -4.46
CA ILE A 82 -0.99 10.12 -5.26
C ILE A 82 0.23 10.18 -6.17
N ASN A 83 1.15 9.25 -5.97
CA ASN A 83 2.30 9.08 -6.85
C ASN A 83 1.93 8.09 -7.96
N THR A 84 1.98 8.56 -9.20
CA THR A 84 1.77 7.72 -10.38
C THR A 84 3.11 7.30 -10.94
N SER A 85 3.32 6.01 -11.11
CA SER A 85 4.44 5.43 -11.84
C SER A 85 3.93 4.58 -12.99
N TYR A 86 4.73 4.47 -14.03
CA TYR A 86 4.43 3.62 -15.17
C TYR A 86 5.33 2.40 -15.13
N VAL A 87 4.73 1.24 -15.31
CA VAL A 87 5.44 -0.05 -15.38
C VAL A 87 5.26 -0.60 -16.79
N GLU A 88 6.35 -0.96 -17.42
CA GLU A 88 6.30 -1.65 -18.69
C GLU A 88 5.81 -3.08 -18.49
N LEU A 89 4.80 -3.45 -19.28
CA LEU A 89 4.30 -4.82 -19.27
C LEU A 89 5.25 -5.71 -20.12
N PRO A 90 5.44 -6.97 -19.69
CA PRO A 90 6.23 -7.92 -20.47
C PRO A 90 5.72 -8.02 -21.89
N ARG A 91 6.66 -8.07 -22.85
CA ARG A 91 6.39 -8.28 -24.28
C ARG A 91 6.95 -9.63 -24.66
N THR A 92 6.13 -10.46 -25.28
CA THR A 92 6.55 -11.74 -25.84
C THR A 92 6.55 -11.63 -27.36
N THR A 93 7.68 -11.90 -27.97
CA THR A 93 7.82 -11.93 -29.43
C THR A 93 8.13 -13.36 -29.84
N THR A 94 7.29 -13.91 -30.72
CA THR A 94 7.50 -15.24 -31.31
C THR A 94 7.73 -15.07 -32.80
N THR A 95 8.85 -15.57 -33.28
CA THR A 95 9.19 -15.58 -34.71
C THR A 95 9.19 -17.01 -35.20
N ASN A 96 8.35 -17.30 -36.17
CA ASN A 96 8.34 -18.56 -36.90
C ASN A 96 8.98 -18.32 -38.26
N ALA A 97 10.07 -19.00 -38.54
CA ALA A 97 10.76 -18.94 -39.81
C ALA A 97 10.70 -20.30 -40.50
N ASN A 98 10.27 -20.30 -41.76
CA ASN A 98 10.26 -21.47 -42.62
C ASN A 98 11.23 -21.22 -43.79
N ILE A 99 12.17 -22.14 -43.96
CA ILE A 99 13.13 -22.10 -45.05
C ILE A 99 12.81 -23.26 -45.99
N TYR A 100 12.62 -22.92 -47.25
CA TYR A 100 12.41 -23.88 -48.33
C TYR A 100 13.56 -23.78 -49.33
N GLY A 101 14.28 -24.87 -49.50
CA GLY A 101 15.39 -24.96 -50.48
C GLY A 101 15.05 -25.97 -51.56
N TYR A 102 15.27 -25.60 -52.82
CA TYR A 102 15.20 -26.50 -53.98
C TYR A 102 16.39 -26.20 -54.94
N GLY A 103 17.27 -27.17 -55.08
CA GLY A 103 18.48 -27.00 -55.87
C GLY A 103 19.37 -25.86 -55.38
N ASN A 104 19.73 -24.91 -56.22
CA ASN A 104 20.53 -23.73 -55.89
C ASN A 104 19.71 -22.54 -55.39
N TYR A 105 18.38 -22.71 -55.14
CA TYR A 105 17.51 -21.64 -54.67
C TYR A 105 17.00 -21.95 -53.24
N ALA A 106 17.05 -20.95 -52.39
CA ALA A 106 16.41 -21.01 -51.06
C ALA A 106 15.51 -19.80 -50.88
N SER A 107 14.32 -20.06 -50.37
CA SER A 107 13.36 -19.02 -49.95
C SER A 107 13.09 -19.14 -48.46
N ALA A 108 13.15 -18.00 -47.74
CA ALA A 108 12.86 -17.93 -46.31
C ALA A 108 11.69 -17.00 -46.08
N ASN A 109 10.70 -17.51 -45.34
CA ASN A 109 9.57 -16.72 -44.86
C ASN A 109 9.61 -16.70 -43.32
N ALA A 110 9.59 -15.50 -42.74
CA ALA A 110 9.52 -15.32 -41.30
C ALA A 110 8.27 -14.53 -40.92
N THR A 111 7.51 -15.05 -39.99
CA THR A 111 6.37 -14.35 -39.40
C THR A 111 6.68 -14.08 -37.93
N THR A 112 6.68 -12.80 -37.56
CA THR A 112 6.91 -12.36 -36.17
C THR A 112 5.59 -11.88 -35.60
N MET A 113 5.18 -12.47 -34.50
CA MET A 113 4.04 -12.04 -33.70
C MET A 113 4.50 -11.52 -32.36
N THR A 114 4.07 -10.31 -32.03
CA THR A 114 4.39 -9.69 -30.73
C THR A 114 3.10 -9.57 -29.93
N TYR A 115 3.10 -10.13 -28.72
CA TYR A 115 1.98 -10.10 -27.79
C TYR A 115 2.38 -9.37 -26.50
N GLY A 116 1.44 -8.59 -25.94
CA GLY A 116 1.68 -7.82 -24.72
C GLY A 116 2.46 -6.53 -24.98
N GLY A 117 3.14 -6.05 -23.98
CA GLY A 117 3.78 -4.73 -23.98
C GLY A 117 2.80 -3.62 -23.62
N GLY A 118 3.32 -2.40 -23.57
CA GLY A 118 2.58 -1.20 -23.17
C GLY A 118 2.95 -0.73 -21.77
N LEU A 119 2.43 0.41 -21.39
CA LEU A 119 2.65 1.03 -20.08
C LEU A 119 1.40 0.88 -19.23
N LYS A 120 1.56 0.34 -18.02
CA LYS A 120 0.51 0.31 -17.01
C LYS A 120 0.80 1.36 -15.94
N SER A 121 -0.15 2.26 -15.70
CA SER A 121 -0.05 3.21 -14.59
C SER A 121 -0.30 2.50 -13.26
N VAL A 122 0.54 2.79 -12.27
CA VAL A 122 0.38 2.33 -10.89
C VAL A 122 0.29 3.55 -10.01
N HIS A 123 -0.85 3.69 -9.33
CA HIS A 123 -1.12 4.80 -8.41
C HIS A 123 -0.82 4.35 -6.98
N ARG A 124 0.02 5.09 -6.26
CA ARG A 124 0.34 4.83 -4.86
C ARG A 124 -0.08 6.01 -4.03
N ALA A 125 -1.05 5.78 -3.15
CA ALA A 125 -1.48 6.78 -2.19
C ALA A 125 -0.42 6.97 -1.09
N LYS A 126 -0.20 8.20 -0.68
CA LYS A 126 0.61 8.57 0.49
C LYS A 126 -0.11 9.67 1.25
N THR A 127 -0.18 9.50 2.55
CA THR A 127 -0.64 10.52 3.51
C THR A 127 0.51 10.95 4.38
N THR A 128 0.55 12.23 4.74
CA THR A 128 1.43 12.77 5.77
C THR A 128 0.59 13.65 6.69
N ILE A 129 0.63 13.39 7.99
CA ILE A 129 -0.08 14.16 9.02
C ILE A 129 0.91 14.64 10.08
N ASP A 130 0.67 15.83 10.60
CA ASP A 130 1.35 16.37 11.77
C ASP A 130 0.39 16.28 12.96
N VAL A 131 0.82 15.63 14.03
CA VAL A 131 -0.02 15.36 15.21
C VAL A 131 0.66 15.83 16.48
N ARG A 132 -0.14 16.33 17.41
CA ARG A 132 0.34 16.83 18.72
C ARG A 132 -0.46 16.20 19.85
N CYS A 133 0.25 15.78 20.89
CA CYS A 133 -0.35 15.43 22.16
C CYS A 133 -1.05 16.63 22.78
N ILE A 134 -2.28 16.45 23.23
CA ILE A 134 -3.02 17.50 23.96
C ILE A 134 -3.80 16.88 25.14
N ASN A 135 -4.13 17.73 26.13
CA ASN A 135 -4.93 17.35 27.31
C ASN A 135 -6.33 18.00 27.22
N ALA A 136 -6.99 17.83 26.07
CA ALA A 136 -8.34 18.31 25.83
C ALA A 136 -9.29 17.11 25.63
N GLU A 137 -10.59 17.35 25.81
CA GLU A 137 -11.61 16.38 25.40
C GLU A 137 -11.60 16.21 23.88
N ALA A 138 -11.99 15.03 23.42
CA ALA A 138 -12.10 14.73 22.00
C ALA A 138 -13.17 15.61 21.35
N ASP A 139 -12.78 16.32 20.29
CA ASP A 139 -13.66 17.15 19.47
C ASP A 139 -13.30 16.98 17.98
N PRO A 140 -14.00 16.12 17.25
CA PRO A 140 -13.73 15.88 15.84
C PRO A 140 -13.85 17.13 14.96
N SER A 141 -14.64 18.15 15.39
CA SER A 141 -14.78 19.41 14.63
C SER A 141 -13.48 20.23 14.63
N GLN A 142 -12.63 20.03 15.63
CA GLN A 142 -11.31 20.62 15.77
C GLN A 142 -10.18 19.64 15.44
N ASN A 143 -10.49 18.49 14.84
CA ASN A 143 -9.55 17.39 14.58
C ASN A 143 -8.84 16.86 15.85
N ILE A 144 -9.56 16.85 16.98
CA ILE A 144 -9.10 16.32 18.26
C ILE A 144 -9.72 14.94 18.47
N PHE A 145 -8.88 13.94 18.62
CA PHE A 145 -9.30 12.55 18.70
C PHE A 145 -8.87 11.93 20.03
N ASP A 146 -9.76 11.10 20.61
CA ASP A 146 -9.41 10.23 21.73
C ASP A 146 -8.45 9.13 21.25
N THR A 147 -7.32 9.00 21.90
CA THR A 147 -6.22 8.12 21.50
C THR A 147 -6.63 6.66 21.58
N ASN A 148 -7.27 6.24 22.69
CA ASN A 148 -7.69 4.86 22.88
C ASN A 148 -8.82 4.48 21.93
N PHE A 149 -9.77 5.38 21.69
CA PHE A 149 -10.88 5.14 20.78
C PHE A 149 -10.37 4.88 19.36
N ILE A 150 -9.54 5.76 18.82
CA ILE A 150 -8.97 5.61 17.47
C ILE A 150 -8.15 4.32 17.36
N ASN A 151 -7.28 4.08 18.34
CA ASN A 151 -6.42 2.89 18.35
C ASN A 151 -7.24 1.59 18.30
N ASN A 152 -8.16 1.43 19.24
CA ASN A 152 -8.99 0.22 19.33
C ASN A 152 -9.88 0.05 18.10
N LYS A 153 -10.49 1.14 17.62
CA LYS A 153 -11.39 1.09 16.46
C LYS A 153 -10.68 0.65 15.19
N LEU A 154 -9.50 1.20 14.93
CA LEU A 154 -8.74 0.88 13.71
C LEU A 154 -8.07 -0.49 13.80
N LYS A 155 -7.54 -0.87 14.98
CA LYS A 155 -7.03 -2.24 15.18
C LYS A 155 -8.11 -3.29 14.96
N GLN A 156 -9.31 -3.06 15.50
CA GLN A 156 -10.45 -3.95 15.29
C GLN A 156 -10.84 -4.02 13.80
N LYS A 157 -10.95 -2.86 13.11
CA LYS A 157 -11.32 -2.79 11.69
C LYS A 157 -10.36 -3.60 10.82
N TYR A 158 -9.06 -3.50 11.10
CA TYR A 158 -8.01 -4.13 10.29
C TYR A 158 -7.45 -5.44 10.87
N ARG A 159 -8.01 -5.93 11.99
CA ARG A 159 -7.58 -7.16 12.69
C ARG A 159 -6.08 -7.15 13.02
N ILE A 160 -5.62 -6.01 13.55
CA ILE A 160 -4.23 -5.80 13.98
C ILE A 160 -4.16 -6.05 15.50
N ASN A 161 -3.23 -6.87 15.93
CA ASN A 161 -3.00 -7.19 17.35
C ASN A 161 -2.08 -6.17 18.02
#